data_4cdd53380a79e0bee416d9eabfe24723
#
_entry.id   4cdd53380a79e0bee416d9eabfe24723
#
_cell.length_a   1.000
_cell.length_b   1.000
_cell.length_c   1.000
_cell.angle_alpha   90.00
_cell.angle_beta   90.00
_cell.angle_gamma   90.00
#
_symmetry.space_group_name_H-M   'P 1'
#
loop_
_entity.id
_entity.type
_entity.pdbx_description
1 polymer ?
#
loop_
_entity_poly.entity_id
_entity_poly.type
_entity_poly.pdbx_seq_one_letter_code
_entity_poly.pdbx_strand_id
1 'polypeptide(L)'
;MARLRVEKVQEAIQHEISNMLLFDVKDSRIQFVTITGVELTDDMSIAKVYVSLYGPEDKHEECWKALNKALGYMRSEIAKRIRLRFAPNLILVKDTSIEYSAHIQSILDKIKKEE
;
A
#
# COMPACT_ATOMS: atom_id res chain seq x y z
N MET A 1 4.85 18.52 17.77
CA MET A 1 5.72 19.01 16.68
C MET A 1 6.30 17.86 15.86
N ALA A 2 7.00 16.92 16.51
CA ALA A 2 7.56 15.74 15.82
C ALA A 2 6.48 14.90 15.14
N ARG A 3 5.33 14.75 15.77
CA ARG A 3 4.23 13.97 15.22
C ARG A 3 3.66 14.56 13.93
N LEU A 4 3.55 15.88 13.86
CA LEU A 4 3.08 16.54 12.64
C LEU A 4 4.02 16.29 11.46
N ARG A 5 5.33 16.30 11.73
CA ARG A 5 6.34 15.98 10.72
C ARG A 5 6.20 14.54 10.26
N VAL A 6 6.01 13.61 11.21
CA VAL A 6 5.81 12.19 10.90
C VAL A 6 4.57 12.00 10.02
N GLU A 7 3.47 12.67 10.37
CA GLU A 7 2.23 12.57 9.58
C GLU A 7 2.41 13.09 8.16
N LYS A 8 3.12 14.18 7.98
CA LYS A 8 3.40 14.73 6.65
C LYS A 8 4.26 13.78 5.82
N VAL A 9 5.25 13.16 6.44
CA VAL A 9 6.11 12.20 5.76
C VAL A 9 5.31 10.94 5.42
N GLN A 10 4.42 10.49 6.30
CA GLN A 10 3.53 9.36 6.03
C GLN A 10 2.70 9.60 4.76
N GLU A 11 2.08 10.77 4.66
CA GLU A 11 1.29 11.13 3.48
C GLU A 11 2.14 11.16 2.22
N ALA A 12 3.35 11.72 2.32
CA ALA A 12 4.27 11.78 1.19
C ALA A 12 4.69 10.39 0.74
N ILE A 13 4.99 9.49 1.69
CA ILE A 13 5.35 8.10 1.38
C ILE A 13 4.20 7.40 0.68
N GLN A 14 2.98 7.54 1.18
CA GLN A 14 1.81 6.93 0.58
C GLN A 14 1.62 7.39 -0.86
N HIS A 15 1.72 8.69 -1.08
CA HIS A 15 1.58 9.30 -2.40
C HIS A 15 2.64 8.78 -3.37
N GLU A 16 3.90 8.76 -2.94
CA GLU A 16 5.00 8.32 -3.79
C GLU A 16 4.93 6.83 -4.12
N ILE A 17 4.58 5.99 -3.14
CA ILE A 17 4.42 4.55 -3.40
C ILE A 17 3.29 4.31 -4.40
N SER A 18 2.15 4.99 -4.22
CA SER A 18 1.03 4.86 -5.15
C SER A 18 1.45 5.26 -6.57
N ASN A 19 2.18 6.36 -6.71
CA ASN A 19 2.68 6.80 -8.01
C ASN A 19 3.67 5.82 -8.62
N MET A 20 4.57 5.26 -7.80
CA MET A 20 5.53 4.28 -8.30
C MET A 20 4.84 3.02 -8.82
N LEU A 21 3.81 2.55 -8.12
CA LEU A 21 3.06 1.37 -8.56
C LEU A 21 2.28 1.63 -9.84
N LEU A 22 1.78 2.85 -10.02
CA LEU A 22 1.01 3.21 -11.22
C LEU A 22 1.90 3.46 -12.44
N PHE A 23 3.04 4.11 -12.25
CA PHE A 23 3.82 4.64 -13.37
C PHE A 23 5.21 4.05 -13.53
N ASP A 24 5.86 3.67 -12.44
CA ASP A 24 7.28 3.28 -12.48
C ASP A 24 7.50 1.76 -12.48
N VAL A 25 6.74 1.04 -11.66
CA VAL A 25 6.90 -0.40 -11.52
C VAL A 25 6.14 -1.12 -12.63
N LYS A 26 6.90 -1.69 -13.56
CA LYS A 26 6.32 -2.38 -14.72
C LYS A 26 6.39 -3.89 -14.52
N ASP A 27 5.57 -4.39 -13.63
CA ASP A 27 5.45 -5.82 -13.37
C ASP A 27 4.00 -6.22 -13.55
N SER A 28 3.75 -7.09 -14.54
CA SER A 28 2.38 -7.51 -14.87
C SER A 28 1.68 -8.25 -13.74
N ARG A 29 2.45 -8.73 -12.74
CA ARG A 29 1.87 -9.40 -11.57
C ARG A 29 1.31 -8.40 -10.55
N ILE A 30 1.75 -7.14 -10.63
CA ILE A 30 1.26 -6.08 -9.73
C ILE A 30 0.05 -5.42 -10.39
N GLN A 31 -1.10 -6.03 -10.17
CA GLN A 31 -2.39 -5.55 -10.66
C GLN A 31 -3.38 -5.59 -9.50
N PHE A 32 -4.39 -4.76 -9.58
CA PHE A 32 -5.47 -4.76 -8.60
C PHE A 32 -4.95 -4.60 -7.17
N VAL A 33 -4.11 -3.58 -6.97
CA VAL A 33 -3.53 -3.27 -5.67
C VAL A 33 -3.77 -1.80 -5.35
N THR A 34 -4.08 -1.53 -4.09
CA THR A 34 -4.28 -0.16 -3.60
C THR A 34 -3.52 0.00 -2.29
N ILE A 35 -2.84 1.12 -2.15
CA ILE A 35 -2.20 1.48 -0.88
C ILE A 35 -3.26 2.19 -0.03
N THR A 36 -3.62 1.58 1.09
CA THR A 36 -4.68 2.10 1.95
C THR A 36 -4.17 3.00 3.07
N GLY A 37 -2.88 2.93 3.37
CA GLY A 37 -2.30 3.79 4.38
C GLY A 37 -0.84 3.50 4.60
N VAL A 38 -0.18 4.38 5.31
CA VAL A 38 1.20 4.22 5.74
C VAL A 38 1.30 4.67 7.19
N GLU A 39 1.94 3.84 8.01
CA GLU A 39 2.19 4.15 9.41
C GLU A 39 3.70 4.20 9.63
N LEU A 40 4.19 5.39 9.94
CA LEU A 40 5.62 5.64 10.13
C LEU A 40 5.91 5.75 11.62
N THR A 41 6.97 5.10 12.08
CA THR A 41 7.39 5.21 13.48
C THR A 41 7.88 6.63 13.77
N ASP A 42 7.85 7.02 15.05
CA ASP A 42 8.22 8.38 15.46
C ASP A 42 9.66 8.73 15.07
N ASP A 43 10.55 7.74 15.07
CA ASP A 43 11.95 7.94 14.66
C ASP A 43 12.14 7.81 13.15
N MET A 44 11.05 7.55 12.40
CA MET A 44 11.04 7.39 10.95
C MET A 44 11.89 6.23 10.44
N SER A 45 12.16 5.23 11.28
CA SER A 45 12.97 4.08 10.88
C SER A 45 12.18 2.98 10.19
N ILE A 46 10.88 2.86 10.48
CA ILE A 46 10.02 1.81 9.92
C ILE A 46 8.74 2.43 9.39
N ALA A 47 8.39 2.06 8.17
CA ALA A 47 7.12 2.46 7.55
C ALA A 47 6.33 1.20 7.22
N LYS A 48 5.19 1.03 7.88
CA LYS A 48 4.24 -0.04 7.55
C LYS A 48 3.35 0.46 6.43
N VAL A 49 3.38 -0.23 5.31
CA VAL A 49 2.60 0.13 4.14
C VAL A 49 1.43 -0.84 4.03
N TYR A 50 0.23 -0.32 4.25
CA TYR A 50 -0.99 -1.12 4.21
C TYR A 50 -1.46 -1.23 2.78
N VAL A 51 -1.63 -2.47 2.32
CA VAL A 51 -1.92 -2.79 0.93
C VAL A 51 -3.18 -3.63 0.85
N SER A 52 -4.13 -3.20 0.02
CA SER A 52 -5.30 -4.00 -0.29
C SER A 52 -5.12 -4.66 -1.65
N LEU A 53 -5.26 -5.97 -1.69
CA LEU A 53 -5.22 -6.74 -2.93
C LEU A 53 -6.66 -7.06 -3.33
N TYR A 54 -7.03 -6.72 -4.56
CA TYR A 54 -8.35 -7.02 -5.09
C TYR A 54 -8.20 -7.71 -6.44
N GLY A 55 -9.30 -8.08 -7.07
CA GLY A 55 -9.26 -8.87 -8.30
C GLY A 55 -9.25 -10.37 -8.01
N PRO A 56 -8.90 -11.21 -8.98
CA PRO A 56 -8.93 -12.66 -8.80
C PRO A 56 -8.05 -13.13 -7.65
N GLU A 57 -8.62 -13.93 -6.77
CA GLU A 57 -7.93 -14.43 -5.57
C GLU A 57 -6.69 -15.25 -5.89
N ASP A 58 -6.72 -15.98 -7.00
CA ASP A 58 -5.59 -16.81 -7.45
C ASP A 58 -4.38 -15.98 -7.88
N LYS A 59 -4.56 -14.68 -8.07
CA LYS A 59 -3.47 -13.77 -8.45
C LYS A 59 -2.84 -13.04 -7.27
N HIS A 60 -3.46 -13.12 -6.10
CA HIS A 60 -3.02 -12.36 -4.92
C HIS A 60 -1.61 -12.75 -4.47
N GLU A 61 -1.28 -14.04 -4.46
CA GLU A 61 0.04 -14.49 -4.02
C GLU A 61 1.16 -13.98 -4.92
N GLU A 62 0.97 -14.06 -6.23
CA GLU A 62 1.95 -13.56 -7.19
C GLU A 62 2.14 -12.05 -7.07
N CYS A 63 1.03 -11.32 -6.90
CA CYS A 63 1.07 -9.88 -6.70
C CYS A 63 1.83 -9.53 -5.43
N TRP A 64 1.55 -10.23 -4.33
CA TRP A 64 2.23 -10.01 -3.06
C TRP A 64 3.73 -10.23 -3.16
N LYS A 65 4.15 -11.31 -3.81
CA LYS A 65 5.56 -11.60 -4.03
C LYS A 65 6.23 -10.53 -4.87
N ALA A 66 5.55 -10.05 -5.92
CA ALA A 66 6.08 -9.01 -6.78
C ALA A 66 6.23 -7.68 -6.05
N LEU A 67 5.26 -7.34 -5.19
CA LEU A 67 5.34 -6.14 -4.35
C LEU A 67 6.53 -6.19 -3.42
N ASN A 68 6.75 -7.33 -2.75
CA ASN A 68 7.89 -7.49 -1.87
C ASN A 68 9.22 -7.39 -2.62
N LYS A 69 9.25 -7.89 -3.85
CA LYS A 69 10.44 -7.79 -4.70
C LYS A 69 10.75 -6.35 -5.09
N ALA A 70 9.72 -5.51 -5.19
CA ALA A 70 9.87 -4.10 -5.55
C ALA A 70 10.26 -3.20 -4.37
N LEU A 71 10.28 -3.73 -3.14
CA LEU A 71 10.52 -2.92 -1.95
C LEU A 71 11.87 -2.19 -1.97
N GLY A 72 12.93 -2.86 -2.44
CA GLY A 72 14.25 -2.23 -2.51
C GLY A 72 14.25 -1.00 -3.41
N TYR A 73 13.62 -1.10 -4.56
CA TYR A 73 13.47 0.01 -5.48
C TYR A 73 12.66 1.14 -4.86
N MET A 74 11.50 0.80 -4.27
CA MET A 74 10.63 1.79 -3.66
C MET A 74 11.30 2.51 -2.50
N ARG A 75 12.02 1.78 -1.66
CA ARG A 75 12.75 2.34 -0.54
C ARG A 75 13.79 3.36 -1.00
N SER A 76 14.57 2.99 -2.01
CA SER A 76 15.59 3.86 -2.58
C SER A 76 14.99 5.14 -3.15
N GLU A 77 13.89 5.01 -3.88
CA GLU A 77 13.22 6.15 -4.51
C GLU A 77 12.55 7.07 -3.48
N ILE A 78 12.00 6.51 -2.43
CA ILE A 78 11.38 7.31 -1.36
C ILE A 78 12.43 8.22 -0.71
N ALA A 79 13.60 7.68 -0.40
CA ALA A 79 14.66 8.48 0.21
C ALA A 79 15.04 9.68 -0.65
N LYS A 80 15.13 9.47 -1.97
CA LYS A 80 15.46 10.53 -2.92
C LYS A 80 14.34 11.54 -3.10
N ARG A 81 13.12 11.06 -3.31
CA ARG A 81 11.97 11.92 -3.65
C ARG A 81 11.49 12.77 -2.50
N ILE A 82 11.56 12.24 -1.27
CA ILE A 82 11.10 12.93 -0.08
C ILE A 82 12.27 13.63 0.64
N ARG A 83 13.48 13.43 0.14
CA ARG A 83 14.71 14.02 0.71
C ARG A 83 14.89 13.66 2.18
N LEU A 84 14.69 12.38 2.48
CA LEU A 84 14.93 11.86 3.82
C LEU A 84 16.42 11.56 3.99
N ARG A 85 16.91 11.81 5.20
CA ARG A 85 18.30 11.52 5.55
C ARG A 85 18.59 10.03 5.45
N PHE A 86 17.65 9.22 5.91
CA PHE A 86 17.73 7.76 5.84
C PHE A 86 16.44 7.22 5.29
N ALA A 87 16.54 6.18 4.47
CA ALA A 87 15.36 5.49 3.96
C ALA A 87 14.76 4.64 5.08
N PRO A 88 13.46 4.77 5.37
CA PRO A 88 12.83 3.88 6.32
C PRO A 88 12.74 2.46 5.77
N ASN A 89 12.74 1.47 6.66
CA ASN A 89 12.46 0.10 6.25
C ASN A 89 10.98 0.00 5.92
N LEU A 90 10.67 -0.48 4.72
CA LEU A 90 9.30 -0.64 4.28
C LEU A 90 8.82 -2.05 4.61
N ILE A 91 7.71 -2.15 5.30
CA ILE A 91 7.06 -3.42 5.62
C ILE A 91 5.68 -3.40 5.02
N LEU A 92 5.37 -4.37 4.16
CA LEU A 92 4.06 -4.49 3.56
C LEU A 92 3.13 -5.25 4.51
N VAL A 93 1.94 -4.72 4.73
CA VAL A 93 0.92 -5.34 5.56
C VAL A 93 -0.35 -5.45 4.73
N LYS A 94 -0.92 -6.64 4.64
CA LYS A 94 -2.18 -6.83 3.93
C LYS A 94 -3.31 -6.18 4.73
N ASP A 95 -4.02 -5.29 4.08
CA ASP A 95 -5.20 -4.66 4.67
C ASP A 95 -6.45 -5.30 4.06
N THR A 96 -7.16 -6.08 4.87
CA THR A 96 -8.35 -6.79 4.43
C THR A 96 -9.65 -6.02 4.66
N SER A 97 -9.56 -4.82 5.21
CA SER A 97 -10.75 -4.03 5.54
C SER A 97 -11.59 -3.69 4.31
N ILE A 98 -10.96 -3.40 3.18
CA ILE A 98 -11.66 -3.10 1.93
C ILE A 98 -12.34 -4.36 1.40
N GLU A 99 -11.67 -5.51 1.43
CA GLU A 99 -12.22 -6.79 1.00
C GLU A 99 -13.45 -7.15 1.84
N TYR A 100 -13.36 -6.97 3.14
CA TYR A 100 -14.46 -7.22 4.04
C TYR A 100 -15.65 -6.32 3.73
N SER A 101 -15.41 -5.04 3.55
CA SER A 101 -16.45 -4.07 3.21
C SER A 101 -17.12 -4.38 1.88
N ALA A 102 -16.33 -4.74 0.87
CA ALA A 102 -16.86 -5.13 -0.44
C ALA A 102 -17.71 -6.39 -0.36
N HIS A 103 -17.30 -7.36 0.46
CA HIS A 103 -18.04 -8.60 0.66
C HIS A 103 -19.39 -8.32 1.33
N ILE A 104 -19.40 -7.50 2.37
CA ILE A 104 -20.62 -7.10 3.06
C ILE A 104 -21.58 -6.37 2.11
N GLN A 105 -21.06 -5.45 1.31
CA GLN A 105 -21.86 -4.72 0.33
C GLN A 105 -22.47 -5.66 -0.71
N SER A 106 -21.70 -6.66 -1.13
CA SER A 106 -22.17 -7.67 -2.08
C SER A 106 -23.35 -8.47 -1.51
N ILE A 107 -23.28 -8.83 -0.24
CA ILE A 107 -24.36 -9.54 0.46
C ILE A 107 -25.61 -8.65 0.53
N LEU A 108 -25.45 -7.39 0.89
CA LEU A 108 -26.56 -6.44 0.96
C LEU A 108 -27.23 -6.24 -0.39
N ASP A 109 -26.45 -6.16 -1.45
CA ASP A 109 -26.96 -6.00 -2.81
C ASP A 109 -27.78 -7.23 -3.23
N LYS A 110 -27.34 -8.43 -2.86
CA LYS A 110 -28.10 -9.66 -3.12
C LYS A 110 -29.43 -9.66 -2.40
N ILE A 111 -29.46 -9.24 -1.15
CA ILE A 111 -30.69 -9.15 -0.37
C ILE A 111 -31.68 -8.20 -1.02
N LYS A 112 -31.20 -7.05 -1.48
CA LYS A 112 -32.04 -6.06 -2.17
C LYS A 112 -32.64 -6.61 -3.47
N LYS A 113 -31.85 -7.40 -4.22
CA LYS A 113 -32.36 -7.99 -5.47
C LYS A 113 -33.41 -9.05 -5.25
N GLU A 114 -33.39 -9.72 -4.13
CA GLU A 114 -34.37 -10.76 -3.80
C GLU A 114 -35.68 -10.19 -3.27
N GLU A 115 -35.70 -8.94 -2.87
CA GLU A 115 -36.92 -8.25 -2.46
C GLU A 115 -37.70 -7.75 -3.68
#